data_b96b92d241251501e816020a61b4dfd8
#
_entry.id   b96b92d241251501e816020a61b4dfd8
#
_cell.length_a   1.000
_cell.length_b   1.000
_cell.length_c   1.000
_cell.angle_alpha   90.00
_cell.angle_beta   90.00
_cell.angle_gamma   90.00
#
_symmetry.space_group_name_H-M   'P 1'
#
loop_
_entity.id
_entity.type
_entity.pdbx_description
1 polymer ?
#
loop_
_entity_poly.entity_id
_entity_poly.type
_entity_poly.pdbx_seq_one_letter_code
_entity_poly.pdbx_strand_id
1 'polypeptide(L)' 'MKVYAVIAGADYEGQDFDTLRLFDCLSAADAYAKELEGQFGVDYVMIEQREICFESALATA' A
#
# COMPACT_ATOMS: atom_id res chain seq x y z
N MET A 1 0.47 -12.62 10.11
CA MET A 1 1.11 -11.30 10.13
C MET A 1 0.27 -10.30 9.37
N LYS A 2 -0.04 -9.19 9.98
CA LYS A 2 -0.83 -8.14 9.34
C LYS A 2 0.09 -7.13 8.67
N VAL A 3 -0.25 -6.76 7.45
CA VAL A 3 0.47 -5.72 6.73
C VAL A 3 -0.53 -4.70 6.20
N TYR A 4 -0.05 -3.50 5.95
CA TYR A 4 -0.83 -2.41 5.40
C TYR A 4 -0.21 -2.01 4.08
N ALA A 5 -0.97 -2.18 3.01
CA ALA A 5 -0.52 -1.83 1.66
C ALA A 5 -0.99 -0.41 1.35
N VAL A 6 -0.07 0.45 0.95
CA VAL A 6 -0.38 1.83 0.58
C VAL A 6 -0.05 2.01 -0.90
N ILE A 7 -0.99 2.54 -1.66
CA ILE A 7 -0.81 2.80 -3.08
C ILE A 7 -1.51 4.11 -3.45
N ALA A 8 -0.86 4.87 -4.32
CA ALA A 8 -1.44 6.09 -4.86
C ALA A 8 -1.92 5.86 -6.29
N GLY A 9 -2.77 6.74 -6.77
CA GLY A 9 -3.26 6.68 -8.14
C GLY A 9 -3.75 8.03 -8.64
N ALA A 10 -4.02 8.07 -9.93
CA ALA A 10 -4.59 9.24 -10.60
C ALA A 10 -5.91 8.84 -11.26
N ASP A 11 -6.87 9.77 -11.29
CA ASP A 11 -8.21 9.49 -11.79
C ASP A 11 -8.23 8.93 -13.20
N TYR A 12 -7.33 9.39 -14.06
CA TYR A 12 -7.32 8.98 -15.45
C TYR A 12 -6.29 7.90 -15.77
N GLU A 13 -5.36 7.64 -14.88
CA GLU A 13 -4.31 6.62 -15.08
C GLU A 13 -4.51 5.38 -14.23
N GLY A 14 -5.36 5.46 -13.21
CA GLY A 14 -5.57 4.38 -12.27
C GLY A 14 -4.47 4.29 -11.23
N GLN A 15 -4.29 3.11 -10.65
CA GLN A 15 -3.34 2.89 -9.59
C GLN A 15 -1.90 2.90 -10.10
N ASP A 16 -1.04 3.60 -9.38
CA ASP A 16 0.39 3.65 -9.69
C ASP A 16 1.12 2.64 -8.80
N PHE A 17 1.42 1.48 -9.37
CA PHE A 17 2.07 0.41 -8.62
C PHE A 17 3.50 0.74 -8.23
N ASP A 18 4.12 1.75 -8.83
CA ASP A 18 5.44 2.21 -8.41
C ASP A 18 5.41 2.83 -7.01
N THR A 19 4.23 3.29 -6.57
CA THR A 19 4.07 3.85 -5.22
C THR A 19 3.73 2.80 -4.18
N LEU A 20 3.47 1.57 -4.58
CA LEU A 20 3.03 0.52 -3.65
C LEU A 20 4.11 0.21 -2.62
N ARG A 21 3.73 0.27 -1.34
CA ARG A 21 4.59 -0.07 -0.21
C ARG A 21 3.81 -0.88 0.81
N LEU A 22 4.52 -1.78 1.48
CA LEU A 22 3.93 -2.59 2.53
C LEU A 22 4.56 -2.20 3.87
N PHE A 23 3.70 -2.06 4.88
CA PHE A 23 4.12 -1.68 6.22
C PHE A 23 3.53 -2.69 7.23
N ASP A 24 4.28 -2.96 8.28
CA ASP A 24 3.80 -3.80 9.37
C ASP A 24 3.08 -2.99 10.46
N CYS A 25 3.03 -1.69 10.31
CA CYS A 25 2.49 -0.77 11.30
C CYS A 25 1.60 0.27 10.61
N LEU A 26 0.40 0.46 11.15
CA LEU A 26 -0.54 1.43 10.56
C LEU A 26 -0.01 2.86 10.62
N SER A 27 0.71 3.21 11.68
CA SER A 27 1.28 4.55 11.80
C SER A 27 2.25 4.86 10.67
N ALA A 28 3.09 3.89 10.31
CA ALA A 28 4.04 4.07 9.21
C ALA A 28 3.31 4.16 7.87
N ALA A 29 2.29 3.33 7.68
CA ALA A 29 1.48 3.36 6.46
C ALA A 29 0.78 4.72 6.31
N ASP A 30 0.22 5.23 7.40
CA ASP A 30 -0.48 6.51 7.40
C ASP A 30 0.48 7.67 7.07
N ALA A 31 1.67 7.64 7.65
CA ALA A 31 2.69 8.66 7.37
C ALA A 31 3.08 8.66 5.89
N TYR A 32 3.29 7.48 5.33
CA TYR A 32 3.61 7.35 3.91
C TYR A 32 2.46 7.83 3.03
N ALA A 33 1.22 7.48 3.40
CA ALA A 33 0.05 7.92 2.65
C ALA A 33 -0.04 9.45 2.62
N LYS A 34 0.25 10.11 3.73
CA LYS A 34 0.26 11.57 3.78
C LYS A 34 1.33 12.18 2.89
N GLU A 35 2.49 11.56 2.80
CA GLU A 35 3.53 11.99 1.87
C GLU A 35 3.07 11.90 0.42
N LEU A 36 2.42 10.78 0.07
CA LEU A 36 1.90 10.57 -1.28
C LEU A 36 0.84 11.60 -1.64
N GLU A 37 -0.03 11.94 -0.68
CA GLU A 37 -1.09 12.93 -0.91
C GLU A 37 -0.53 14.30 -1.29
N GLY A 38 0.66 14.63 -0.82
CA GLY A 38 1.31 15.89 -1.13
C GLY A 38 2.07 15.90 -2.46
N GLN A 39 2.16 14.77 -3.14
CA GLN A 39 2.91 14.70 -4.39
C GLN A 39 2.07 15.14 -5.58
N PHE A 40 2.74 15.75 -6.54
CA PHE A 40 2.11 16.19 -7.77
C PHE A 40 1.68 14.97 -8.61
N GLY A 41 0.46 15.02 -9.12
CA GLY A 41 -0.05 13.93 -9.95
C GLY A 41 -0.77 12.83 -9.18
N VAL A 42 -0.83 12.93 -7.86
CA VAL A 42 -1.56 11.96 -7.03
C VAL A 42 -2.96 12.50 -6.75
N ASP A 43 -3.98 11.78 -7.19
CA ASP A 43 -5.37 12.15 -6.99
C ASP A 43 -6.00 11.44 -5.79
N TYR A 44 -5.51 10.23 -5.47
CA TYR A 44 -6.02 9.50 -4.31
C TYR A 44 -4.93 8.58 -3.76
N VAL A 45 -5.09 8.20 -2.49
CA VAL A 45 -4.22 7.23 -1.82
C VAL A 45 -5.10 6.24 -1.09
N MET A 46 -4.78 4.95 -1.21
CA MET A 46 -5.52 3.89 -0.54
C MET A 46 -4.62 3.13 0.42
N ILE A 47 -5.19 2.75 1.56
CA ILE A 47 -4.53 1.89 2.53
C ILE A 47 -5.40 0.65 2.68
N GLU A 48 -4.83 -0.53 2.42
CA GLU A 48 -5.52 -1.80 2.59
C GLU A 48 -4.82 -2.65 3.64
N GLN A 49 -5.59 -3.18 4.58
CA GLN A 49 -5.06 -4.14 5.54
C GLN A 49 -5.13 -5.54 4.91
N ARG A 50 -4.02 -6.26 4.99
CA ARG A 50 -3.92 -7.63 4.47
C ARG A 50 -3.33 -8.54 5.54
N GLU A 51 -3.75 -9.78 5.52
CA GLU A 51 -3.17 -10.81 6.35
C GLU A 51 -2.26 -11.68 5.48
N ILE A 52 -1.00 -11.84 5.90
CA ILE A 52 -0.06 -12.70 5.19
C ILE A 52 0.07 -14.00 5.96
N CYS A 53 -0.12 -15.11 5.26
CA CYS A 53 0.02 -16.44 5.80
C CYS A 53 1.25 -17.10 5.19
N PHE A 54 2.33 -17.17 5.94
CA PHE A 54 3.58 -17.75 5.45
C PHE A 54 3.48 -19.25 5.23
N GLU A 55 2.61 -19.93 5.96
CA GLU A 55 2.39 -21.36 5.77
C GLU A 55 1.82 -21.67 4.39
N SER A 56 0.92 -20.83 3.90
CA SER A 56 0.38 -20.98 2.55
C SER A 56 1.47 -20.84 1.51
N ALA A 57 2.40 -19.91 1.71
CA ALA A 57 3.52 -19.73 0.79
C ALA A 57 4.42 -20.96 0.77
N LEU A 58 4.67 -21.56 1.91
CA LEU A 58 5.48 -22.79 2.01
C LEU A 58 4.79 -23.96 1.37
N ALA A 59 3.47 -24.05 1.49
CA ALA A 59 2.70 -25.15 0.92
C ALA A 59 2.72 -25.15 -0.61
N THR A 60 2.97 -24.01 -1.22
CA THR A 60 3.03 -23.91 -2.68
C THR A 60 4.43 -24.10 -3.23
N ALA A 61 5.40 -24.16 -2.37
CA ALA A 61 6.75 -24.40 -2.77
C ALA A 61 7.04 -25.90 -2.88
#